data_a7a77d5acd7a6d5261bd004d06d48120
#
_entry.id   a7a77d5acd7a6d5261bd004d06d48120
#
_cell.length_a   1.000
_cell.length_b   1.000
_cell.length_c   1.000
_cell.angle_alpha   90.00
_cell.angle_beta   90.00
_cell.angle_gamma   90.00
#
_symmetry.space_group_name_H-M   'P 1'
#
loop_
_entity.id
_entity.type
_entity.pdbx_description
1 polymer ?
#
loop_
_entity_poly.entity_id
_entity_poly.type
_entity_poly.pdbx_seq_one_letter_code
_entity_poly.pdbx_strand_id
1 'polypeptide(L)'
;GKHAGFHIWAAYSYSPNARWADLVAEFLEAKSNPEQLRVWINTTLGQTWSDDYSSAMSAEVLLERCEDYQEGILPAGVLAVTIGVDVQGGGGTLGERLAISVWGWGRKEEGWLIQYCEVAGDPTRSEVWKRLDEFVMRRWPHELGGSLKADFTAVDSGGLATSEVYQYARERKAHGVIAIKGQSQRDKPPIGKATRVDINANGKTLKKGASLFPVGVHNIKNTMAGRLKYTEPGEGYLHFHATTGEEFFKMLTAEAQKIKFVNGFPQRIWVKKGGARNESWDGLIYCYACLQLLYRK
;
A
#
# COMPACT_ATOMS: atom_id res chain seq x y z
N GLY A 1 -17.05 -43.97 4.27
CA GLY A 1 -16.91 -42.85 5.20
C GLY A 1 -17.95 -42.99 6.32
N LYS A 2 -17.49 -42.85 7.54
CA LYS A 2 -18.34 -42.97 8.75
C LYS A 2 -18.93 -41.63 9.21
N HIS A 3 -18.72 -40.55 8.46
CA HIS A 3 -19.18 -39.21 8.84
C HIS A 3 -19.91 -38.56 7.67
N ALA A 4 -21.10 -37.99 7.92
CA ALA A 4 -21.84 -37.15 7.00
C ALA A 4 -21.57 -35.66 7.38
N GLY A 5 -21.27 -34.84 6.37
CA GLY A 5 -21.19 -33.39 6.51
C GLY A 5 -22.38 -32.73 5.83
N PHE A 6 -22.91 -31.67 6.42
CA PHE A 6 -24.00 -30.89 5.86
C PHE A 6 -23.51 -29.46 5.62
N HIS A 7 -23.89 -28.88 4.49
CA HIS A 7 -23.63 -27.48 4.16
C HIS A 7 -24.94 -26.70 4.25
N ILE A 8 -24.96 -25.67 5.09
CA ILE A 8 -26.12 -24.78 5.27
C ILE A 8 -25.59 -23.33 5.25
N TRP A 9 -26.16 -22.50 4.42
CA TRP A 9 -25.82 -21.09 4.34
C TRP A 9 -26.88 -20.19 5.00
N ALA A 10 -26.52 -18.94 5.31
CA ALA A 10 -27.36 -18.03 6.08
C ALA A 10 -28.75 -17.79 5.51
N ALA A 11 -28.94 -17.89 4.19
CA ALA A 11 -30.25 -17.69 3.55
C ALA A 11 -31.32 -18.74 3.90
N TYR A 12 -30.94 -19.86 4.52
CA TYR A 12 -31.90 -20.82 5.09
C TYR A 12 -32.35 -20.44 6.50
N SER A 13 -31.76 -19.39 7.10
CA SER A 13 -32.11 -18.95 8.44
C SER A 13 -33.40 -18.14 8.45
N TYR A 14 -34.26 -18.39 9.45
CA TYR A 14 -35.43 -17.57 9.75
C TYR A 14 -35.09 -16.39 10.69
N SER A 15 -33.82 -16.16 10.98
CA SER A 15 -33.38 -15.04 11.83
C SER A 15 -33.73 -13.70 11.16
N PRO A 16 -34.23 -12.71 11.91
CA PRO A 16 -34.45 -11.36 11.36
C PRO A 16 -33.19 -10.71 10.76
N ASN A 17 -32.01 -11.14 11.21
CA ASN A 17 -30.72 -10.63 10.74
C ASN A 17 -30.17 -11.40 9.49
N ALA A 18 -30.91 -12.38 8.98
CA ALA A 18 -30.53 -13.14 7.80
C ALA A 18 -31.52 -12.94 6.65
N ARG A 19 -32.10 -11.76 6.55
CA ARG A 19 -32.95 -11.42 5.39
C ARG A 19 -32.10 -11.33 4.15
N TRP A 20 -32.61 -11.78 3.02
CA TRP A 20 -31.90 -11.75 1.75
C TRP A 20 -31.37 -10.36 1.38
N ALA A 21 -32.16 -9.32 1.66
CA ALA A 21 -31.73 -7.93 1.43
C ALA A 21 -30.49 -7.54 2.27
N ASP A 22 -30.45 -7.97 3.54
CA ASP A 22 -29.35 -7.69 4.44
C ASP A 22 -28.08 -8.46 4.01
N LEU A 23 -28.24 -9.74 3.64
CA LEU A 23 -27.15 -10.56 3.12
C LEU A 23 -26.56 -9.99 1.81
N VAL A 24 -27.41 -9.46 0.92
CA VAL A 24 -26.95 -8.78 -0.30
C VAL A 24 -26.24 -7.46 0.03
N ALA A 25 -26.75 -6.67 0.96
CA ALA A 25 -26.10 -5.43 1.39
C ALA A 25 -24.72 -5.69 1.98
N GLU A 26 -24.61 -6.68 2.87
CA GLU A 26 -23.31 -7.13 3.43
C GLU A 26 -22.35 -7.61 2.33
N PHE A 27 -22.84 -8.35 1.34
CA PHE A 27 -22.00 -8.77 0.19
C PHE A 27 -21.50 -7.57 -0.60
N LEU A 28 -22.37 -6.62 -0.91
CA LEU A 28 -22.00 -5.43 -1.69
C LEU A 28 -20.98 -4.55 -0.95
N GLU A 29 -21.04 -4.51 0.39
CA GLU A 29 -20.05 -3.83 1.22
C GLU A 29 -18.72 -4.61 1.26
N ALA A 30 -18.79 -5.94 1.39
CA ALA A 30 -17.62 -6.80 1.55
C ALA A 30 -16.87 -7.06 0.24
N LYS A 31 -17.56 -7.02 -0.93
CA LYS A 31 -17.01 -7.50 -2.21
C LYS A 31 -15.72 -6.80 -2.66
N SER A 32 -15.53 -5.56 -2.29
CA SER A 32 -14.35 -4.76 -2.65
C SER A 32 -13.14 -4.98 -1.71
N ASN A 33 -13.36 -5.68 -0.58
CA ASN A 33 -12.31 -5.98 0.39
C ASN A 33 -12.15 -7.50 0.56
N PRO A 34 -11.05 -8.11 0.09
CA PRO A 34 -10.83 -9.55 0.14
C PRO A 34 -10.95 -10.18 1.53
N GLU A 35 -10.53 -9.48 2.58
CA GLU A 35 -10.64 -9.98 3.96
C GLU A 35 -12.10 -10.00 4.43
N GLN A 36 -12.86 -8.96 4.14
CA GLN A 36 -14.28 -8.90 4.45
C GLN A 36 -15.08 -9.92 3.62
N LEU A 37 -14.76 -10.03 2.32
CA LEU A 37 -15.38 -11.01 1.43
C LEU A 37 -15.11 -12.44 1.91
N ARG A 38 -13.90 -12.74 2.37
CA ARG A 38 -13.57 -14.03 2.97
C ARG A 38 -14.43 -14.33 4.19
N VAL A 39 -14.56 -13.35 5.10
CA VAL A 39 -15.43 -13.50 6.27
C VAL A 39 -16.85 -13.78 5.82
N TRP A 40 -17.37 -13.00 4.88
CA TRP A 40 -18.74 -13.16 4.38
C TRP A 40 -18.96 -14.56 3.74
N ILE A 41 -18.03 -15.03 2.89
CA ILE A 41 -18.10 -16.36 2.28
C ILE A 41 -18.06 -17.46 3.34
N ASN A 42 -17.13 -17.36 4.32
CA ASN A 42 -17.01 -18.39 5.35
C ASN A 42 -18.22 -18.43 6.31
N THR A 43 -18.75 -17.27 6.69
CA THR A 43 -19.82 -17.17 7.69
C THR A 43 -21.21 -17.17 7.09
N THR A 44 -21.42 -16.48 5.97
CA THR A 44 -22.73 -16.30 5.34
C THR A 44 -23.04 -17.43 4.36
N LEU A 45 -22.11 -17.78 3.48
CA LEU A 45 -22.29 -18.93 2.58
C LEU A 45 -21.96 -20.27 3.22
N GLY A 46 -21.25 -20.28 4.37
CA GLY A 46 -20.78 -21.51 5.02
C GLY A 46 -19.76 -22.27 4.17
N GLN A 47 -19.13 -21.60 3.21
CA GLN A 47 -18.15 -22.18 2.30
C GLN A 47 -16.73 -21.92 2.79
N THR A 48 -15.86 -22.90 2.60
CA THR A 48 -14.43 -22.65 2.82
C THR A 48 -13.93 -21.70 1.73
N TRP A 49 -13.39 -20.55 2.16
CA TRP A 49 -12.70 -19.67 1.22
C TRP A 49 -11.57 -20.44 0.52
N SER A 50 -11.72 -20.68 -0.77
CA SER A 50 -10.62 -21.17 -1.61
C SER A 50 -9.87 -19.96 -2.13
N ASP A 51 -8.61 -19.81 -1.72
CA ASP A 51 -7.78 -18.82 -2.37
C ASP A 51 -7.37 -19.32 -3.74
N ASP A 52 -8.05 -18.91 -4.77
CA ASP A 52 -7.46 -18.77 -6.10
C ASP A 52 -6.35 -17.67 -6.11
N TYR A 53 -6.11 -17.07 -4.95
CA TYR A 53 -5.04 -16.13 -4.66
C TYR A 53 -3.62 -16.74 -4.69
N SER A 54 -3.49 -18.06 -4.87
CA SER A 54 -2.19 -18.72 -5.00
C SER A 54 -1.49 -18.43 -6.35
N SER A 55 -2.21 -17.97 -7.37
CA SER A 55 -1.59 -17.41 -8.56
C SER A 55 -1.18 -15.97 -8.25
N ALA A 56 0.07 -15.78 -7.83
CA ALA A 56 0.67 -14.45 -7.79
C ALA A 56 0.49 -13.81 -9.18
N MET A 57 -0.01 -12.58 -9.22
CA MET A 57 -0.08 -11.82 -10.46
C MET A 57 1.33 -11.76 -11.06
N SER A 58 1.49 -12.05 -12.34
CA SER A 58 2.79 -11.97 -12.99
C SER A 58 3.09 -10.56 -13.47
N ALA A 59 4.37 -10.20 -13.55
CA ALA A 59 4.80 -8.90 -14.05
C ALA A 59 4.40 -8.69 -15.51
N GLU A 60 4.42 -9.76 -16.31
CA GLU A 60 4.08 -9.74 -17.74
C GLU A 60 2.61 -9.36 -17.94
N VAL A 61 1.68 -9.96 -17.18
CA VAL A 61 0.24 -9.64 -17.26
C VAL A 61 -0.03 -8.19 -16.89
N LEU A 62 0.70 -7.62 -15.91
CA LEU A 62 0.55 -6.22 -15.54
C LEU A 62 1.15 -5.29 -16.58
N LEU A 63 2.24 -5.69 -17.25
CA LEU A 63 2.85 -4.92 -18.32
C LEU A 63 1.89 -4.77 -19.53
N GLU A 64 1.14 -5.81 -19.86
CA GLU A 64 0.13 -5.78 -20.92
C GLU A 64 -1.08 -4.86 -20.59
N ARG A 65 -1.24 -4.49 -19.33
CA ARG A 65 -2.32 -3.61 -18.84
C ARG A 65 -1.95 -2.14 -18.80
N CYS A 66 -0.76 -1.77 -19.29
CA CYS A 66 -0.36 -0.36 -19.35
C CYS A 66 -1.27 0.43 -20.30
N GLU A 67 -1.61 1.64 -19.90
CA GLU A 67 -2.58 2.52 -20.55
C GLU A 67 -1.89 3.76 -21.11
N ASP A 68 -2.49 4.35 -22.15
CA ASP A 68 -1.94 5.52 -22.82
C ASP A 68 -2.28 6.80 -22.06
N TYR A 69 -1.64 7.00 -20.89
CA TYR A 69 -1.58 8.29 -20.22
C TYR A 69 -0.15 8.66 -19.87
N GLN A 70 0.13 9.95 -19.79
CA GLN A 70 1.49 10.47 -19.65
C GLN A 70 1.98 10.41 -18.19
N GLU A 71 3.19 9.87 -17.97
CA GLU A 71 3.88 9.95 -16.70
C GLU A 71 4.00 11.40 -16.21
N GLY A 72 3.74 11.61 -14.92
CA GLY A 72 3.83 12.92 -14.28
C GLY A 72 2.63 13.84 -14.52
N ILE A 73 1.64 13.43 -15.32
CA ILE A 73 0.36 14.13 -15.50
C ILE A 73 -0.73 13.34 -14.75
N LEU A 74 -1.59 14.07 -14.03
CA LEU A 74 -2.70 13.46 -13.32
C LEU A 74 -3.87 13.22 -14.27
N PRO A 75 -4.30 11.96 -14.51
CA PRO A 75 -5.50 11.66 -15.27
C PRO A 75 -6.77 12.31 -14.70
N ALA A 76 -7.79 12.49 -15.54
CA ALA A 76 -9.06 13.18 -15.20
C ALA A 76 -9.76 12.65 -13.93
N GLY A 77 -9.59 11.36 -13.63
CA GLY A 77 -10.19 10.70 -12.46
C GLY A 77 -9.49 11.00 -11.14
N VAL A 78 -8.29 11.60 -11.14
CA VAL A 78 -7.49 11.81 -9.93
C VAL A 78 -8.01 12.99 -9.12
N LEU A 79 -8.25 12.79 -7.83
CA LEU A 79 -8.76 13.77 -6.86
C LEU A 79 -7.78 14.06 -5.72
N ALA A 80 -6.85 13.13 -5.43
CA ALA A 80 -5.86 13.26 -4.39
C ALA A 80 -4.52 12.65 -4.88
N VAL A 81 -3.41 13.12 -4.32
CA VAL A 81 -2.07 12.63 -4.65
C VAL A 81 -1.34 12.23 -3.37
N THR A 82 -0.73 11.06 -3.38
CA THR A 82 0.11 10.59 -2.27
C THR A 82 1.48 10.13 -2.76
N ILE A 83 2.48 10.26 -1.91
CA ILE A 83 3.85 9.84 -2.19
C ILE A 83 4.27 8.82 -1.13
N GLY A 84 4.82 7.69 -1.57
CA GLY A 84 5.46 6.69 -0.74
C GLY A 84 6.95 6.65 -1.01
N VAL A 85 7.75 6.71 0.04
CA VAL A 85 9.22 6.72 -0.06
C VAL A 85 9.77 5.55 0.75
N ASP A 86 10.44 4.65 0.05
CA ASP A 86 11.19 3.56 0.65
C ASP A 86 12.67 3.95 0.73
N VAL A 87 13.25 3.89 1.93
CA VAL A 87 14.63 4.34 2.21
C VAL A 87 15.55 3.15 2.21
N GLN A 88 16.36 3.03 1.15
CA GLN A 88 17.33 1.97 0.98
C GLN A 88 18.72 2.42 1.44
N GLY A 89 19.22 1.80 2.51
CA GLY A 89 20.55 2.04 3.07
C GLY A 89 21.37 0.75 3.14
N GLY A 90 22.70 0.89 3.13
CA GLY A 90 23.62 -0.19 3.44
C GLY A 90 23.97 -1.14 2.30
N GLY A 91 24.94 -0.77 1.47
CA GLY A 91 25.86 -1.70 0.80
C GLY A 91 25.31 -2.72 -0.20
N GLY A 92 24.05 -2.61 -0.63
CA GLY A 92 23.53 -3.45 -1.71
C GLY A 92 24.19 -3.12 -3.06
N THR A 93 24.11 -4.03 -4.03
CA THR A 93 24.71 -3.87 -5.38
C THR A 93 24.27 -2.60 -6.11
N LEU A 94 23.12 -2.02 -5.77
CA LEU A 94 22.58 -0.80 -6.40
C LEU A 94 22.85 0.47 -5.58
N GLY A 95 23.57 0.37 -4.46
CA GLY A 95 23.89 1.50 -3.60
C GLY A 95 22.70 2.03 -2.80
N GLU A 96 22.99 3.09 -2.06
CA GLU A 96 22.03 3.80 -1.21
C GLU A 96 21.15 4.71 -2.06
N ARG A 97 19.85 4.76 -1.76
CA ARG A 97 18.87 5.52 -2.55
C ARG A 97 17.55 5.71 -1.83
N LEU A 98 16.73 6.61 -2.33
CA LEU A 98 15.29 6.68 -2.06
C LEU A 98 14.51 6.15 -3.27
N ALA A 99 13.64 5.18 -3.06
CA ALA A 99 12.67 4.75 -4.06
C ALA A 99 11.36 5.51 -3.80
N ILE A 100 10.94 6.31 -4.78
CA ILE A 100 9.82 7.25 -4.68
C ILE A 100 8.71 6.77 -5.59
N SER A 101 7.54 6.50 -5.03
CA SER A 101 6.30 6.19 -5.75
C SER A 101 5.30 7.32 -5.57
N VAL A 102 4.73 7.82 -6.65
CA VAL A 102 3.68 8.84 -6.66
C VAL A 102 2.42 8.22 -7.23
N TRP A 103 1.34 8.25 -6.46
CA TRP A 103 0.05 7.71 -6.84
C TRP A 103 -1.03 8.78 -6.77
N GLY A 104 -1.85 8.84 -7.82
CA GLY A 104 -3.11 9.57 -7.86
C GLY A 104 -4.27 8.66 -7.45
N TRP A 105 -5.25 9.20 -6.75
CA TRP A 105 -6.41 8.47 -6.25
C TRP A 105 -7.70 9.18 -6.63
N GLY A 106 -8.64 8.44 -7.14
CA GLY A 106 -9.95 8.91 -7.53
C GLY A 106 -11.07 8.39 -6.62
N ARG A 107 -12.29 8.45 -7.12
CA ARG A 107 -13.46 7.93 -6.40
C ARG A 107 -13.32 6.43 -6.15
N LYS A 108 -13.82 5.99 -4.98
CA LYS A 108 -13.82 4.57 -4.59
C LYS A 108 -12.43 3.92 -4.65
N GLU A 109 -11.39 4.72 -4.36
CA GLU A 109 -10.01 4.28 -4.28
C GLU A 109 -9.44 3.70 -5.60
N GLU A 110 -9.99 4.09 -6.75
CA GLU A 110 -9.36 3.87 -8.04
C GLU A 110 -8.02 4.60 -8.06
N GLY A 111 -6.95 3.94 -8.51
CA GLY A 111 -5.58 4.42 -8.34
C GLY A 111 -4.80 4.49 -9.65
N TRP A 112 -4.00 5.52 -9.84
CA TRP A 112 -3.11 5.71 -10.99
C TRP A 112 -1.67 5.85 -10.54
N LEU A 113 -0.78 5.05 -11.10
CA LEU A 113 0.66 5.31 -10.97
C LEU A 113 0.99 6.59 -11.74
N ILE A 114 1.44 7.61 -11.03
CA ILE A 114 1.79 8.89 -11.67
C ILE A 114 3.27 8.94 -12.01
N GLN A 115 4.13 8.49 -11.09
CA GLN A 115 5.57 8.39 -11.31
C GLN A 115 6.21 7.40 -10.35
N TYR A 116 7.22 6.69 -10.83
CA TYR A 116 8.16 5.95 -10.00
C TYR A 116 9.58 6.35 -10.38
N CYS A 117 10.42 6.63 -9.39
CA CYS A 117 11.83 6.90 -9.64
C CYS A 117 12.70 6.53 -8.44
N GLU A 118 13.98 6.37 -8.70
CA GLU A 118 15.00 6.13 -7.70
C GLU A 118 15.97 7.31 -7.66
N VAL A 119 16.16 7.86 -6.47
CA VAL A 119 17.08 8.95 -6.22
C VAL A 119 18.30 8.37 -5.51
N ALA A 120 19.38 8.15 -6.27
CA ALA A 120 20.64 7.66 -5.70
C ALA A 120 21.25 8.68 -4.73
N GLY A 121 21.76 8.21 -3.60
CA GLY A 121 22.44 9.02 -2.59
C GLY A 121 22.30 8.42 -1.19
N ASP A 122 23.27 8.73 -0.35
CA ASP A 122 23.35 8.31 1.05
C ASP A 122 22.23 8.98 1.88
N PRO A 123 21.28 8.18 2.46
CA PRO A 123 20.20 8.75 3.27
C PRO A 123 20.66 9.41 4.58
N THR A 124 21.93 9.25 4.99
CA THR A 124 22.50 9.96 6.13
C THR A 124 22.92 11.38 5.77
N ARG A 125 22.90 11.74 4.48
CA ARG A 125 23.30 13.04 3.96
C ARG A 125 22.12 13.88 3.50
N SER A 126 22.26 15.21 3.61
CA SER A 126 21.18 16.15 3.29
C SER A 126 20.82 16.23 1.80
N GLU A 127 21.73 15.84 0.91
CA GLU A 127 21.61 16.02 -0.54
C GLU A 127 20.44 15.21 -1.11
N VAL A 128 20.29 13.97 -0.69
CA VAL A 128 19.20 13.09 -1.18
C VAL A 128 17.82 13.60 -0.73
N TRP A 129 17.75 14.18 0.48
CA TRP A 129 16.51 14.76 1.00
C TRP A 129 16.11 16.06 0.27
N LYS A 130 17.07 16.86 -0.18
CA LYS A 130 16.80 18.04 -1.05
C LYS A 130 16.22 17.63 -2.39
N ARG A 131 16.65 16.49 -2.95
CA ARG A 131 16.06 15.94 -4.16
C ARG A 131 14.65 15.38 -3.91
N LEU A 132 14.38 14.82 -2.74
CA LEU A 132 13.02 14.43 -2.36
C LEU A 132 12.10 15.66 -2.24
N ASP A 133 12.59 16.81 -1.82
CA ASP A 133 11.82 18.07 -1.77
C ASP A 133 11.26 18.45 -3.14
N GLU A 134 11.93 18.12 -4.24
CA GLU A 134 11.45 18.38 -5.61
C GLU A 134 10.12 17.65 -5.89
N PHE A 135 9.90 16.48 -5.29
CA PHE A 135 8.64 15.73 -5.40
C PHE A 135 7.60 16.23 -4.40
N VAL A 136 7.99 16.44 -3.16
CA VAL A 136 7.09 16.87 -2.07
C VAL A 136 6.51 18.25 -2.35
N MET A 137 7.30 19.17 -2.92
CA MET A 137 6.89 20.54 -3.21
C MET A 137 6.25 20.68 -4.60
N ARG A 138 6.37 19.67 -5.45
CA ARG A 138 5.87 19.69 -6.82
C ARG A 138 4.36 19.88 -6.87
N ARG A 139 3.91 20.68 -7.83
CA ARG A 139 2.52 20.72 -8.25
C ARG A 139 2.39 19.84 -9.50
N TRP A 140 1.63 18.79 -9.35
CA TRP A 140 1.40 17.81 -10.41
C TRP A 140 0.34 18.35 -11.36
N PRO A 141 0.65 18.54 -12.66
CA PRO A 141 -0.32 19.03 -13.64
C PRO A 141 -1.48 18.05 -13.77
N HIS A 142 -2.69 18.57 -13.98
CA HIS A 142 -3.89 17.76 -14.11
C HIS A 142 -4.44 17.85 -15.54
N GLU A 143 -4.88 16.74 -16.12
CA GLU A 143 -5.41 16.66 -17.48
C GLU A 143 -6.58 17.63 -17.71
N LEU A 144 -7.45 17.84 -16.73
CA LEU A 144 -8.56 18.79 -16.77
C LEU A 144 -8.13 20.26 -16.54
N GLY A 145 -6.84 20.53 -16.48
CA GLY A 145 -6.27 21.83 -16.16
C GLY A 145 -5.99 22.02 -14.67
N GLY A 146 -5.11 22.98 -14.38
CA GLY A 146 -4.64 23.23 -13.02
C GLY A 146 -3.61 22.20 -12.55
N SER A 147 -3.48 22.03 -11.24
CA SER A 147 -2.49 21.12 -10.65
C SER A 147 -2.82 20.79 -9.21
N LEU A 148 -2.47 19.59 -8.73
CA LEU A 148 -2.60 19.17 -7.33
C LEU A 148 -1.21 19.10 -6.67
N LYS A 149 -1.19 19.26 -5.35
CA LYS A 149 -0.04 18.90 -4.51
C LYS A 149 -0.24 17.51 -3.94
N ALA A 150 0.85 16.88 -3.48
CA ALA A 150 0.71 15.70 -2.65
C ALA A 150 0.01 16.07 -1.32
N ASP A 151 -1.02 15.32 -0.96
CA ASP A 151 -1.77 15.47 0.30
C ASP A 151 -0.95 14.96 1.47
N PHE A 152 -0.27 13.83 1.25
CA PHE A 152 0.66 13.23 2.19
C PHE A 152 1.85 12.58 1.47
N THR A 153 3.00 12.62 2.13
CA THR A 153 4.20 11.86 1.77
C THR A 153 4.60 10.99 2.94
N ALA A 154 4.54 9.68 2.78
CA ALA A 154 5.00 8.71 3.77
C ALA A 154 6.45 8.33 3.49
N VAL A 155 7.31 8.46 4.50
CA VAL A 155 8.73 8.07 4.42
C VAL A 155 8.97 6.94 5.41
N ASP A 156 9.44 5.78 4.92
CA ASP A 156 9.72 4.64 5.79
C ASP A 156 10.94 4.91 6.70
N SER A 157 10.76 4.61 7.98
CA SER A 157 11.79 4.77 9.02
C SER A 157 12.34 3.43 9.52
N GLY A 158 12.06 2.32 8.81
CA GLY A 158 12.45 0.98 9.22
C GLY A 158 13.94 0.64 9.04
N GLY A 159 14.70 1.48 8.34
CA GLY A 159 16.09 1.26 7.97
C GLY A 159 17.13 1.99 8.83
N LEU A 160 18.35 2.14 8.28
CA LEU A 160 19.50 2.72 8.95
C LEU A 160 19.40 4.24 9.18
N ALA A 161 18.65 4.97 8.33
CA ALA A 161 18.51 6.42 8.38
C ALA A 161 17.29 6.91 9.20
N THR A 162 16.94 6.20 10.27
CA THR A 162 15.72 6.48 11.07
C THR A 162 15.68 7.91 11.62
N SER A 163 16.80 8.42 12.11
CA SER A 163 16.88 9.78 12.68
C SER A 163 16.70 10.86 11.63
N GLU A 164 17.28 10.66 10.45
CA GLU A 164 17.18 11.56 9.29
C GLU A 164 15.73 11.60 8.78
N VAL A 165 15.07 10.44 8.69
CA VAL A 165 13.64 10.35 8.35
C VAL A 165 12.79 11.13 9.35
N TYR A 166 13.04 10.99 10.65
CA TYR A 166 12.28 11.70 11.68
C TYR A 166 12.53 13.22 11.60
N GLN A 167 13.77 13.63 11.37
CA GLN A 167 14.10 15.04 11.19
C GLN A 167 13.43 15.61 9.95
N TYR A 168 13.54 14.94 8.82
CA TYR A 168 12.92 15.33 7.56
C TYR A 168 11.40 15.46 7.70
N ALA A 169 10.73 14.45 8.25
CA ALA A 169 9.29 14.47 8.45
C ALA A 169 8.84 15.60 9.41
N ARG A 170 9.64 15.91 10.42
CA ARG A 170 9.38 17.04 11.32
C ARG A 170 9.46 18.38 10.59
N GLU A 171 10.54 18.59 9.82
CA GLU A 171 10.78 19.84 9.09
C GLU A 171 9.76 20.08 7.98
N ARG A 172 9.27 19.01 7.34
CA ARG A 172 8.31 19.05 6.23
C ARG A 172 6.88 18.73 6.64
N LYS A 173 6.57 18.75 7.93
CA LYS A 173 5.24 18.48 8.47
C LYS A 173 4.14 19.36 7.85
N ALA A 174 4.42 20.63 7.60
CA ALA A 174 3.49 21.56 6.96
C ALA A 174 3.16 21.16 5.49
N HIS A 175 4.00 20.34 4.86
CA HIS A 175 3.82 19.81 3.51
C HIS A 175 3.25 18.39 3.52
N GLY A 176 2.72 17.91 4.64
CA GLY A 176 2.10 16.59 4.74
C GLY A 176 3.10 15.42 4.83
N VAL A 177 4.38 15.68 5.08
CA VAL A 177 5.37 14.60 5.24
C VAL A 177 5.20 13.93 6.60
N ILE A 178 5.12 12.60 6.60
CA ILE A 178 4.99 11.76 7.78
C ILE A 178 6.06 10.65 7.79
N ALA A 179 6.61 10.38 8.97
CA ALA A 179 7.41 9.18 9.17
C ALA A 179 6.48 7.99 9.45
N ILE A 180 6.74 6.87 8.79
CA ILE A 180 5.98 5.64 8.97
C ILE A 180 6.89 4.49 9.40
N LYS A 181 6.27 3.44 9.98
CA LYS A 181 6.92 2.16 10.24
C LYS A 181 5.96 1.01 9.99
N GLY A 182 6.36 0.09 9.14
CA GLY A 182 5.60 -1.10 8.84
C GLY A 182 5.41 -2.02 10.04
N GLN A 183 4.22 -2.55 10.21
CA GLN A 183 3.85 -3.60 11.18
C GLN A 183 3.28 -4.79 10.43
N SER A 184 3.87 -5.96 10.66
CA SER A 184 3.51 -7.21 9.96
C SER A 184 2.34 -7.97 10.59
N GLN A 185 1.85 -7.54 11.77
CA GLN A 185 0.70 -8.18 12.43
C GLN A 185 -0.58 -7.99 11.59
N ARG A 186 -1.45 -9.00 11.61
CA ARG A 186 -2.65 -9.07 10.76
C ARG A 186 -3.79 -8.14 11.18
N ASP A 187 -3.90 -7.88 12.47
CA ASP A 187 -4.98 -7.12 13.10
C ASP A 187 -4.75 -5.60 13.12
N LYS A 188 -3.67 -5.14 12.47
CA LYS A 188 -3.34 -3.72 12.47
C LYS A 188 -4.13 -2.97 11.39
N PRO A 189 -4.68 -1.79 11.72
CA PRO A 189 -5.33 -0.94 10.72
C PRO A 189 -4.32 -0.50 9.65
N PRO A 190 -4.78 -0.16 8.42
CA PRO A 190 -3.91 0.32 7.35
C PRO A 190 -2.94 1.41 7.81
N ILE A 191 -3.42 2.35 8.62
CA ILE A 191 -2.56 3.32 9.31
C ILE A 191 -3.06 3.49 10.76
N GLY A 192 -2.15 3.43 11.73
CA GLY A 192 -2.48 3.59 13.15
C GLY A 192 -2.44 5.05 13.61
N LYS A 193 -2.72 5.27 14.89
CA LYS A 193 -2.54 6.57 15.53
C LYS A 193 -1.04 6.90 15.64
N ALA A 194 -0.68 8.15 15.39
CA ALA A 194 0.69 8.62 15.54
C ALA A 194 1.17 8.51 16.99
N THR A 195 2.39 8.05 17.17
CA THR A 195 3.12 8.10 18.43
C THR A 195 4.24 9.13 18.35
N ARG A 196 4.56 9.77 19.48
CA ARG A 196 5.69 10.69 19.54
C ARG A 196 6.98 9.92 19.78
N VAL A 197 7.99 10.19 18.97
CA VAL A 197 9.31 9.56 19.03
C VAL A 197 10.41 10.60 19.18
N ASP A 198 11.52 10.17 19.76
CA ASP A 198 12.68 11.02 19.94
C ASP A 198 13.50 11.08 18.63
N ILE A 199 14.14 12.22 18.39
CA ILE A 199 15.09 12.38 17.29
C ILE A 199 16.50 12.47 17.91
N ASN A 200 17.37 11.55 17.50
CA ASN A 200 18.78 11.56 17.88
C ASN A 200 19.61 12.06 16.70
N ALA A 201 20.17 13.26 16.81
CA ALA A 201 21.00 13.84 15.76
C ALA A 201 22.20 14.59 16.39
N ASN A 202 23.38 14.39 15.84
CA ASN A 202 24.63 15.08 16.25
C ASN A 202 24.89 15.04 17.77
N GLY A 203 24.67 13.88 18.39
CA GLY A 203 24.88 13.71 19.85
C GLY A 203 23.84 14.39 20.74
N LYS A 204 22.80 14.99 20.16
CA LYS A 204 21.68 15.59 20.88
C LYS A 204 20.40 14.83 20.68
N THR A 205 19.63 14.65 21.75
CA THR A 205 18.29 14.02 21.70
C THR A 205 17.22 15.09 21.83
N LEU A 206 16.38 15.20 20.78
CA LEU A 206 15.16 15.98 20.85
C LEU A 206 14.01 15.06 21.26
N LYS A 207 13.61 15.14 22.51
CA LYS A 207 12.50 14.33 23.04
C LYS A 207 11.18 14.63 22.33
N LYS A 208 10.44 13.57 21.97
CA LYS A 208 9.16 13.66 21.26
C LYS A 208 9.20 14.53 20.00
N GLY A 209 10.35 14.54 19.32
CA GLY A 209 10.66 15.44 18.21
C GLY A 209 9.85 15.20 16.95
N ALA A 210 9.44 13.94 16.68
CA ALA A 210 8.68 13.58 15.51
C ALA A 210 7.40 12.79 15.84
N SER A 211 6.53 12.65 14.84
CA SER A 211 5.36 11.77 14.88
C SER A 211 5.61 10.57 13.99
N LEU A 212 5.51 9.38 14.54
CA LEU A 212 5.64 8.11 13.82
C LEU A 212 4.28 7.45 13.69
N PHE A 213 3.89 7.09 12.46
CA PHE A 213 2.65 6.41 12.16
C PHE A 213 2.92 4.91 11.90
N PRO A 214 2.34 3.99 12.68
CA PRO A 214 2.41 2.58 12.36
C PRO A 214 1.52 2.25 11.16
N VAL A 215 2.04 1.46 10.21
CA VAL A 215 1.33 1.02 9.00
C VAL A 215 1.10 -0.49 9.06
N GLY A 216 -0.15 -0.93 9.00
CA GLY A 216 -0.53 -2.34 8.96
C GLY A 216 -0.30 -2.94 7.58
N VAL A 217 0.96 -3.22 7.26
CA VAL A 217 1.37 -3.65 5.90
C VAL A 217 0.72 -4.94 5.45
N HIS A 218 0.40 -5.87 6.38
CA HIS A 218 -0.24 -7.14 6.02
C HIS A 218 -1.60 -6.93 5.35
N ASN A 219 -2.46 -6.11 5.95
CA ASN A 219 -3.81 -5.86 5.45
C ASN A 219 -3.78 -5.06 4.14
N ILE A 220 -2.91 -4.06 4.04
CA ILE A 220 -2.76 -3.30 2.80
C ILE A 220 -2.27 -4.22 1.67
N LYS A 221 -1.27 -5.09 1.92
CA LYS A 221 -0.78 -6.06 0.94
C LYS A 221 -1.90 -6.97 0.44
N ASN A 222 -2.76 -7.45 1.32
CA ASN A 222 -3.91 -8.26 0.93
C ASN A 222 -4.87 -7.48 0.00
N THR A 223 -5.20 -6.26 0.38
CA THR A 223 -6.08 -5.39 -0.41
C THR A 223 -5.48 -5.10 -1.78
N MET A 224 -4.23 -4.65 -1.84
CA MET A 224 -3.57 -4.29 -3.11
C MET A 224 -3.35 -5.50 -4.01
N ALA A 225 -2.96 -6.65 -3.47
CA ALA A 225 -2.84 -7.89 -4.25
C ALA A 225 -4.17 -8.35 -4.85
N GLY A 226 -5.28 -8.12 -4.14
CA GLY A 226 -6.62 -8.35 -4.68
C GLY A 226 -6.93 -7.41 -5.84
N ARG A 227 -6.62 -6.12 -5.68
CA ARG A 227 -6.87 -5.08 -6.70
C ARG A 227 -6.03 -5.24 -7.96
N LEU A 228 -4.81 -5.73 -7.84
CA LEU A 228 -3.97 -6.06 -9.00
C LEU A 228 -4.62 -7.11 -9.94
N LYS A 229 -5.57 -7.89 -9.44
CA LYS A 229 -6.31 -8.90 -10.25
C LYS A 229 -7.53 -8.33 -10.97
N TYR A 230 -7.92 -7.10 -10.72
CA TYR A 230 -9.03 -6.49 -11.42
C TYR A 230 -8.68 -6.28 -12.90
N THR A 231 -9.61 -6.60 -13.78
CA THR A 231 -9.42 -6.51 -15.24
C THR A 231 -10.13 -5.30 -15.85
N GLU A 232 -11.09 -4.75 -15.13
CA GLU A 232 -11.90 -3.64 -15.60
C GLU A 232 -11.67 -2.38 -14.75
N PRO A 233 -11.51 -1.20 -15.37
CA PRO A 233 -11.43 0.08 -14.67
C PRO A 233 -12.63 0.33 -13.76
N GLY A 234 -12.38 1.04 -12.66
CA GLY A 234 -13.42 1.42 -11.69
C GLY A 234 -12.96 1.26 -10.25
N GLU A 235 -13.89 0.92 -9.35
CA GLU A 235 -13.64 0.84 -7.91
C GLU A 235 -12.42 -0.02 -7.55
N GLY A 236 -11.39 0.64 -7.00
CA GLY A 236 -10.16 -0.02 -6.56
C GLY A 236 -9.23 -0.52 -7.67
N TYR A 237 -9.55 -0.30 -8.94
CA TYR A 237 -8.66 -0.64 -10.05
C TYR A 237 -7.36 0.16 -9.98
N LEU A 238 -6.25 -0.44 -10.42
CA LEU A 238 -4.93 0.19 -10.43
C LEU A 238 -4.44 0.33 -11.87
N HIS A 239 -4.27 1.59 -12.29
CA HIS A 239 -3.82 1.99 -13.61
C HIS A 239 -2.31 2.20 -13.66
N PHE A 240 -1.69 1.86 -14.79
CA PHE A 240 -0.27 2.04 -15.04
C PHE A 240 -0.06 2.73 -16.38
N HIS A 241 0.81 3.74 -16.45
CA HIS A 241 1.09 4.46 -17.70
C HIS A 241 1.96 3.63 -18.65
N ALA A 242 1.87 3.92 -19.96
CA ALA A 242 2.53 3.17 -21.02
C ALA A 242 4.07 3.09 -20.89
N THR A 243 4.69 4.07 -20.22
CA THR A 243 6.14 4.09 -19.99
C THR A 243 6.58 3.32 -18.74
N THR A 244 5.65 2.66 -18.02
CA THR A 244 5.98 1.83 -16.86
C THR A 244 6.79 0.61 -17.29
N GLY A 245 8.04 0.53 -16.85
CA GLY A 245 8.96 -0.54 -17.26
C GLY A 245 8.69 -1.88 -16.55
N GLU A 246 9.15 -2.97 -17.17
CA GLU A 246 9.03 -4.34 -16.64
C GLU A 246 9.62 -4.49 -15.22
N GLU A 247 10.71 -3.78 -14.93
CA GLU A 247 11.38 -3.85 -13.63
C GLU A 247 10.47 -3.34 -12.48
N PHE A 248 9.65 -2.32 -12.75
CA PHE A 248 8.63 -1.86 -11.79
C PHE A 248 7.65 -2.97 -11.44
N PHE A 249 7.16 -3.72 -12.42
CA PHE A 249 6.22 -4.82 -12.21
C PHE A 249 6.87 -6.03 -11.54
N LYS A 250 8.14 -6.33 -11.83
CA LYS A 250 8.91 -7.36 -11.11
C LYS A 250 9.00 -7.04 -9.62
N MET A 251 9.25 -5.78 -9.27
CA MET A 251 9.25 -5.33 -7.87
C MET A 251 7.84 -5.36 -7.26
N LEU A 252 6.82 -4.96 -8.02
CA LEU A 252 5.42 -4.94 -7.58
C LEU A 252 4.89 -6.34 -7.26
N THR A 253 5.41 -7.37 -7.95
CA THR A 253 5.02 -8.78 -7.79
C THR A 253 6.07 -9.64 -7.07
N ALA A 254 7.05 -8.99 -6.43
CA ALA A 254 8.17 -9.68 -5.78
C ALA A 254 7.78 -10.48 -4.53
N GLU A 255 6.63 -10.19 -3.94
CA GLU A 255 6.14 -10.90 -2.77
C GLU A 255 4.93 -11.78 -3.08
N ALA A 256 4.85 -12.89 -2.37
CA ALA A 256 3.71 -13.80 -2.45
C ALA A 256 3.31 -14.29 -1.06
N GLN A 257 2.04 -14.65 -0.90
CA GLN A 257 1.57 -15.29 0.33
C GLN A 257 2.03 -16.73 0.41
N LYS A 258 2.53 -17.13 1.58
CA LYS A 258 2.84 -18.51 1.92
C LYS A 258 2.19 -18.89 3.24
N ILE A 259 1.81 -20.15 3.35
CA ILE A 259 1.34 -20.70 4.63
C ILE A 259 2.56 -21.08 5.46
N LYS A 260 2.63 -20.54 6.68
CA LYS A 260 3.59 -20.93 7.70
C LYS A 260 2.83 -21.41 8.93
N PHE A 261 3.26 -22.54 9.50
CA PHE A 261 2.69 -23.02 10.76
C PHE A 261 3.37 -22.30 11.94
N VAL A 262 2.56 -21.64 12.76
CA VAL A 262 3.00 -20.96 13.98
C VAL A 262 2.22 -21.58 15.15
N ASN A 263 2.91 -22.18 16.11
CA ASN A 263 2.30 -22.91 17.23
C ASN A 263 1.27 -23.98 16.79
N GLY A 264 1.55 -24.68 15.68
CA GLY A 264 0.66 -25.70 15.11
C GLY A 264 -0.51 -25.18 14.27
N PHE A 265 -0.72 -23.87 14.18
CA PHE A 265 -1.79 -23.26 13.40
C PHE A 265 -1.26 -22.69 12.07
N PRO A 266 -1.95 -22.93 10.93
CA PRO A 266 -1.56 -22.36 9.66
C PRO A 266 -1.78 -20.85 9.66
N GLN A 267 -0.74 -20.10 9.29
CA GLN A 267 -0.78 -18.67 9.13
C GLN A 267 -0.29 -18.29 7.73
N ARG A 268 -1.01 -17.42 7.05
CA ARG A 268 -0.54 -16.81 5.80
C ARG A 268 0.34 -15.63 6.11
N ILE A 269 1.52 -15.64 5.54
CA ILE A 269 2.50 -14.57 5.65
C ILE A 269 2.93 -14.12 4.27
N TRP A 270 3.24 -12.84 4.12
CA TRP A 270 3.88 -12.32 2.93
C TRP A 270 5.36 -12.65 2.96
N VAL A 271 5.87 -13.20 1.87
CA VAL A 271 7.27 -13.61 1.73
C VAL A 271 7.81 -13.06 0.42
N LYS A 272 8.88 -12.30 0.51
CA LYS A 272 9.63 -11.82 -0.64
C LYS A 272 10.42 -12.97 -1.26
N LYS A 273 10.45 -13.05 -2.58
CA LYS A 273 11.33 -13.97 -3.33
C LYS A 273 12.78 -13.63 -3.00
N GLY A 274 13.62 -14.65 -2.78
CA GLY A 274 15.01 -14.42 -2.37
C GLY A 274 15.76 -13.53 -3.38
N GLY A 275 16.44 -12.50 -2.87
CA GLY A 275 17.18 -11.55 -3.67
C GLY A 275 16.36 -10.57 -4.50
N ALA A 276 15.03 -10.69 -4.52
CA ALA A 276 14.18 -9.78 -5.30
C ALA A 276 14.07 -8.41 -4.62
N ARG A 277 13.98 -7.39 -5.43
CA ARG A 277 13.61 -6.03 -5.04
C ARG A 277 12.09 -5.93 -4.89
N ASN A 278 11.59 -5.05 -4.02
CA ASN A 278 10.16 -4.84 -3.79
C ASN A 278 9.79 -3.36 -3.52
N GLU A 279 10.66 -2.43 -3.88
CA GLU A 279 10.49 -1.02 -3.52
C GLU A 279 9.22 -0.40 -4.16
N SER A 280 8.84 -0.80 -5.38
CA SER A 280 7.57 -0.34 -5.98
C SER A 280 6.34 -0.88 -5.23
N TRP A 281 6.44 -2.11 -4.71
CA TRP A 281 5.39 -2.71 -3.87
C TRP A 281 5.24 -1.95 -2.55
N ASP A 282 6.35 -1.74 -1.84
CA ASP A 282 6.33 -0.99 -0.58
C ASP A 282 5.90 0.47 -0.80
N GLY A 283 6.33 1.12 -1.90
CA GLY A 283 5.87 2.45 -2.30
C GLY A 283 4.35 2.54 -2.49
N LEU A 284 3.72 1.58 -3.18
CA LEU A 284 2.26 1.50 -3.31
C LEU A 284 1.57 1.34 -1.94
N ILE A 285 2.11 0.48 -1.06
CA ILE A 285 1.61 0.26 0.29
C ILE A 285 1.61 1.57 1.09
N TYR A 286 2.71 2.33 1.02
CA TYR A 286 2.86 3.60 1.74
C TYR A 286 1.95 4.69 1.17
N CYS A 287 1.78 4.75 -0.16
CA CYS A 287 0.83 5.64 -0.80
C CYS A 287 -0.61 5.34 -0.37
N TYR A 288 -1.00 4.07 -0.33
CA TYR A 288 -2.33 3.68 0.13
C TYR A 288 -2.54 3.97 1.62
N ALA A 289 -1.52 3.79 2.46
CA ALA A 289 -1.59 4.20 3.86
C ALA A 289 -1.84 5.70 4.02
N CYS A 290 -1.22 6.53 3.16
CA CYS A 290 -1.49 7.97 3.09
C CYS A 290 -2.94 8.28 2.68
N LEU A 291 -3.49 7.57 1.69
CA LEU A 291 -4.89 7.70 1.30
C LEU A 291 -5.82 7.39 2.48
N GLN A 292 -5.56 6.31 3.22
CA GLN A 292 -6.34 5.94 4.41
C GLN A 292 -6.22 6.99 5.55
N LEU A 293 -5.11 7.70 5.62
CA LEU A 293 -4.95 8.82 6.55
C LEU A 293 -5.78 10.04 6.11
N LEU A 294 -5.88 10.27 4.80
CA LEU A 294 -6.68 11.37 4.24
C LEU A 294 -8.17 11.21 4.57
N TYR A 295 -8.71 10.00 4.54
CA TYR A 295 -10.10 9.72 4.93
C TYR A 295 -10.42 9.93 6.41
N ARG A 296 -9.40 10.10 7.26
CA ARG A 296 -9.58 10.37 8.70
C ARG A 296 -9.60 11.87 9.04
N LYS A 297 -9.35 12.73 8.05
CA LYS A 297 -9.44 14.18 8.20
C LYS A 297 -10.86 14.66 7.97
#